data_61b7bcf2a3885ad16d3dd44c02b43610
#
_entry.id   61b7bcf2a3885ad16d3dd44c02b43610
#
_cell.length_a   1.000
_cell.length_b   1.000
_cell.length_c   1.000
_cell.angle_alpha   90.00
_cell.angle_beta   90.00
_cell.angle_gamma   90.00
#
_symmetry.space_group_name_H-M   'P 1'
#
loop_
_entity.id
_entity.type
_entity.pdbx_description
1 polymer ?
#
loop_
_entity_poly.entity_id
_entity_poly.type
_entity_poly.pdbx_seq_one_letter_code
_entity_poly.pdbx_strand_id
1 'polypeptide(L)'
;LHRDSSLLSRGVCPSLMMTNAEGSAGVAAKDALISTIRPEDSWVYLSANSSTTVPGQQRTGGGGRHVVIYHSHDDECFIPTSGTASRPGNGDVYKVGEAFRDALEMGGISASHSYNKHDPHDINAYYRSRRTAVQLLKEQPDAVFDIHRDSAPREAYLTIVNGVEIGRVMIVIGRSNPNMQTNLAYAKRVKAKADELHPGLMRGIFLGQGDYNQDLYPTSLLFEVGTENSTQDEAEKSIRCLADAIIRVPIK
;
A
#
# COMPACT_ATOMS: atom_id res chain seq x y z
N LEU A 1 26.82 33.61 -51.68
CA LEU A 1 27.82 32.69 -52.23
C LEU A 1 28.19 31.66 -51.18
N HIS A 2 27.72 30.48 -51.46
CA HIS A 2 28.36 29.14 -51.36
C HIS A 2 28.73 28.58 -49.98
N ARG A 3 28.01 27.52 -49.66
CA ARG A 3 28.47 26.09 -49.56
C ARG A 3 29.24 25.79 -48.28
N ASP A 4 29.14 24.71 -47.67
CA ASP A 4 28.43 23.40 -47.79
C ASP A 4 28.94 22.49 -46.67
N SER A 5 28.08 21.51 -46.32
CA SER A 5 28.40 20.16 -45.92
C SER A 5 29.11 19.84 -44.59
N SER A 6 28.36 19.19 -43.75
CA SER A 6 28.56 17.82 -43.22
C SER A 6 29.83 17.48 -42.45
N LEU A 7 29.68 16.94 -41.28
CA LEU A 7 30.10 15.59 -40.97
C LEU A 7 29.70 15.15 -39.54
N LEU A 8 29.12 13.98 -39.49
CA LEU A 8 28.87 13.16 -38.33
C LEU A 8 30.14 12.83 -37.55
N SER A 9 30.10 12.93 -36.23
CA SER A 9 30.95 12.09 -35.39
C SER A 9 30.29 11.73 -34.09
N ARG A 10 30.26 10.44 -33.83
CA ARG A 10 29.81 9.76 -32.65
C ARG A 10 30.66 10.18 -31.44
N GLY A 11 30.03 10.54 -30.33
CA GLY A 11 30.69 10.84 -29.06
C GLY A 11 30.04 10.16 -27.90
N VAL A 12 30.77 9.25 -27.35
CA VAL A 12 30.71 8.47 -26.14
C VAL A 12 30.13 9.20 -24.93
N CYS A 13 29.24 8.56 -24.18
CA CYS A 13 28.78 8.96 -22.85
C CYS A 13 29.95 9.00 -21.85
N PRO A 14 30.08 10.05 -21.04
CA PRO A 14 30.96 10.00 -19.87
C PRO A 14 30.21 9.46 -18.66
N SER A 15 30.86 8.50 -18.02
CA SER A 15 30.59 7.97 -16.69
C SER A 15 30.54 9.11 -15.66
N LEU A 16 29.44 9.26 -14.90
CA LEU A 16 29.41 10.20 -13.78
C LEU A 16 29.80 9.45 -12.50
N MET A 17 30.93 9.83 -11.95
CA MET A 17 31.37 9.43 -10.61
C MET A 17 30.44 10.04 -9.55
N MET A 18 30.04 9.20 -8.61
CA MET A 18 29.37 9.58 -7.36
C MET A 18 30.34 10.34 -6.47
N THR A 19 29.99 11.55 -6.08
CA THR A 19 30.58 12.21 -4.92
C THR A 19 29.58 12.19 -3.78
N ASN A 20 29.99 11.57 -2.67
CA ASN A 20 29.28 11.61 -1.40
C ASN A 20 29.18 13.03 -0.86
N ALA A 21 27.98 13.45 -0.47
CA ALA A 21 27.79 14.57 0.44
C ALA A 21 26.94 14.09 1.62
N GLU A 22 27.55 14.10 2.80
CA GLU A 22 26.92 13.80 4.08
C GLU A 22 25.94 14.92 4.47
N GLY A 23 24.83 14.55 5.13
CA GLY A 23 24.04 15.50 5.94
C GLY A 23 22.55 15.25 5.95
N SER A 24 22.08 14.45 6.83
CA SER A 24 21.07 14.69 7.89
C SER A 24 20.50 13.36 8.41
N ALA A 25 20.87 13.05 9.63
CA ALA A 25 20.32 11.93 10.40
C ALA A 25 18.93 12.36 10.92
N GLY A 26 17.90 11.57 10.66
CA GLY A 26 16.63 11.78 11.35
C GLY A 26 15.37 11.11 10.80
N VAL A 27 15.39 10.41 9.66
CA VAL A 27 14.17 9.80 9.09
C VAL A 27 14.36 8.30 8.76
N ALA A 28 15.37 7.67 9.30
CA ALA A 28 16.06 6.56 8.64
C ALA A 28 15.64 5.11 8.99
N ALA A 29 14.73 4.83 9.92
CA ALA A 29 14.59 3.45 10.38
C ALA A 29 13.64 2.58 9.51
N LYS A 30 12.58 3.17 8.96
CA LYS A 30 11.66 2.46 8.05
C LYS A 30 12.23 2.44 6.62
N ASP A 31 12.76 3.57 6.19
CA ASP A 31 13.33 3.75 4.85
C ASP A 31 14.63 2.94 4.64
N ALA A 32 15.45 2.79 5.67
CA ALA A 32 16.66 1.97 5.60
C ALA A 32 16.37 0.47 5.44
N LEU A 33 15.26 -0.04 5.96
CA LEU A 33 14.86 -1.45 5.79
C LEU A 33 14.25 -1.74 4.42
N ILE A 34 13.61 -0.75 3.80
CA ILE A 34 12.99 -0.88 2.47
C ILE A 34 14.01 -0.59 1.36
N SER A 35 14.92 0.36 1.57
CA SER A 35 15.90 0.79 0.56
C SER A 35 17.13 -0.13 0.43
N THR A 36 17.42 -0.97 1.43
CA THR A 36 18.54 -1.93 1.39
C THR A 36 18.20 -3.29 0.78
N ILE A 37 16.93 -3.56 0.50
CA ILE A 37 16.52 -4.80 -0.18
C ILE A 37 16.55 -4.53 -1.69
N ARG A 38 17.49 -5.17 -2.38
CA ARG A 38 17.53 -5.10 -3.84
C ARG A 38 16.22 -5.65 -4.41
N PRO A 39 15.68 -5.05 -5.48
CA PRO A 39 14.43 -5.51 -6.10
C PRO A 39 14.41 -7.01 -6.43
N GLU A 40 15.56 -7.58 -6.80
CA GLU A 40 15.72 -8.99 -7.14
C GLU A 40 15.60 -9.97 -5.98
N ASP A 41 15.83 -9.51 -4.72
CA ASP A 41 15.85 -10.41 -3.55
C ASP A 41 14.47 -10.56 -2.87
N SER A 42 13.46 -9.79 -3.29
CA SER A 42 12.17 -9.67 -2.60
C SER A 42 10.98 -10.22 -3.36
N TRP A 43 11.14 -10.59 -4.62
CA TRP A 43 10.03 -11.01 -5.47
C TRP A 43 9.81 -12.53 -5.40
N VAL A 44 8.99 -12.98 -4.47
CA VAL A 44 8.52 -14.37 -4.50
C VAL A 44 7.29 -14.44 -5.40
N TYR A 45 7.49 -14.88 -6.65
CA TYR A 45 6.40 -15.36 -7.49
C TYR A 45 5.93 -16.72 -6.96
N LEU A 46 4.94 -16.70 -6.08
CA LEU A 46 4.32 -17.93 -5.63
C LEU A 46 3.20 -18.30 -6.61
N SER A 47 3.37 -19.39 -7.34
CA SER A 47 2.31 -20.01 -8.11
C SER A 47 1.21 -20.53 -7.17
N ALA A 48 -0.03 -20.35 -7.58
CA ALA A 48 -1.19 -20.76 -6.82
C ALA A 48 -1.29 -22.30 -6.78
N ASN A 49 -1.16 -22.88 -5.58
CA ASN A 49 -1.88 -24.13 -5.21
C ASN A 49 -1.60 -24.49 -3.75
N SER A 50 -2.59 -24.33 -2.91
CA SER A 50 -3.04 -25.26 -1.88
C SER A 50 -4.00 -24.55 -0.91
N SER A 51 -5.21 -25.12 -0.80
CA SER A 51 -6.26 -24.70 0.11
C SER A 51 -6.03 -25.34 1.48
N THR A 52 -6.03 -24.51 2.52
CA THR A 52 -6.27 -24.97 3.90
C THR A 52 -7.27 -24.01 4.54
N THR A 53 -8.42 -24.55 4.93
CA THR A 53 -9.50 -23.84 5.61
C THR A 53 -9.21 -23.77 7.11
N VAL A 54 -9.26 -22.54 7.66
CA VAL A 54 -9.25 -22.29 9.10
C VAL A 54 -10.65 -21.83 9.52
N PRO A 55 -11.24 -22.32 10.64
CA PRO A 55 -12.59 -21.95 11.05
C PRO A 55 -12.65 -20.46 11.47
N GLY A 56 -13.34 -19.64 10.68
CA GLY A 56 -13.71 -18.29 11.08
C GLY A 56 -14.96 -18.31 11.96
N GLN A 57 -15.01 -17.49 12.99
CA GLN A 57 -16.21 -17.26 13.77
C GLN A 57 -17.34 -16.73 12.87
N GLN A 58 -18.45 -17.47 12.82
CA GLN A 58 -19.63 -17.08 12.05
C GLN A 58 -20.40 -15.97 12.77
N ARG A 59 -20.66 -14.85 12.07
CA ARG A 59 -21.73 -13.93 12.44
C ARG A 59 -23.07 -14.67 12.26
N THR A 60 -23.79 -14.87 13.35
CA THR A 60 -25.18 -15.31 13.31
C THR A 60 -26.09 -14.10 13.13
N GLY A 61 -26.44 -13.79 11.87
CA GLY A 61 -27.38 -12.70 11.55
C GLY A 61 -27.11 -12.17 10.13
N GLY A 62 -28.15 -12.01 9.32
CA GLY A 62 -28.11 -11.60 7.91
C GLY A 62 -27.66 -10.14 7.71
N GLY A 63 -26.43 -9.81 8.08
CA GLY A 63 -25.80 -8.53 7.85
C GLY A 63 -24.82 -8.62 6.67
N GLY A 64 -24.79 -7.58 5.79
CA GLY A 64 -23.81 -7.43 4.73
C GLY A 64 -22.37 -7.46 5.24
N ARG A 65 -21.40 -7.58 4.32
CA ARG A 65 -19.98 -7.52 4.66
C ARG A 65 -19.64 -6.17 5.32
N HIS A 66 -18.75 -6.22 6.31
CA HIS A 66 -18.25 -5.03 7.00
C HIS A 66 -16.74 -5.05 7.08
N VAL A 67 -16.07 -3.93 6.80
CA VAL A 67 -14.63 -3.79 6.91
C VAL A 67 -14.26 -2.56 7.72
N VAL A 68 -13.06 -2.54 8.26
CA VAL A 68 -12.54 -1.38 9.01
C VAL A 68 -11.22 -0.90 8.42
N ILE A 69 -11.05 0.42 8.38
CA ILE A 69 -9.92 1.12 7.78
C ILE A 69 -9.26 1.99 8.84
N TYR A 70 -7.93 1.97 8.90
CA TYR A 70 -7.14 2.87 9.73
C TYR A 70 -5.79 3.17 9.06
N HIS A 71 -4.96 4.00 9.70
CA HIS A 71 -3.64 4.40 9.23
C HIS A 71 -2.66 4.31 10.39
N SER A 72 -1.74 3.34 10.41
CA SER A 72 -0.71 3.30 11.46
C SER A 72 0.28 4.46 11.31
N HIS A 73 0.52 4.95 10.09
CA HIS A 73 1.21 6.19 9.79
C HIS A 73 0.22 7.22 9.23
N ASP A 74 -0.48 7.88 10.13
CA ASP A 74 -1.56 8.82 9.80
C ASP A 74 -1.08 10.19 9.29
N ASP A 75 0.22 10.43 9.30
CA ASP A 75 0.87 11.67 8.87
C ASP A 75 1.33 11.65 7.40
N GLU A 76 1.23 10.51 6.71
CA GLU A 76 1.75 10.33 5.35
C GLU A 76 1.04 11.22 4.32
N CYS A 77 1.84 12.00 3.56
CA CYS A 77 1.38 12.91 2.53
C CYS A 77 2.02 12.61 1.17
N PHE A 78 1.45 13.21 0.14
CA PHE A 78 1.93 13.19 -1.24
C PHE A 78 2.57 14.53 -1.57
N ILE A 79 3.89 14.57 -1.76
CA ILE A 79 4.67 15.79 -2.00
C ILE A 79 4.11 16.64 -3.14
N PRO A 80 3.74 16.08 -4.32
CA PRO A 80 3.21 16.88 -5.41
C PRO A 80 1.86 17.56 -5.08
N THR A 81 1.10 17.04 -4.11
CA THR A 81 -0.18 17.61 -3.69
C THR A 81 -0.03 18.56 -2.50
N SER A 82 0.70 18.17 -1.48
CA SER A 82 0.77 18.85 -0.19
C SER A 82 2.05 19.63 0.06
N GLY A 83 3.06 19.52 -0.83
CA GLY A 83 4.36 20.14 -0.69
C GLY A 83 5.26 19.52 0.39
N THR A 84 4.82 18.44 1.02
CA THR A 84 5.55 17.72 2.08
C THR A 84 5.21 16.23 2.04
N ALA A 85 6.15 15.37 2.50
CA ALA A 85 5.92 13.94 2.62
C ALA A 85 5.18 13.56 3.91
N SER A 86 5.14 14.44 4.91
CA SER A 86 4.54 14.16 6.22
C SER A 86 3.91 15.41 6.81
N ARG A 87 2.75 15.24 7.44
CA ARG A 87 2.05 16.26 8.22
C ARG A 87 1.43 15.60 9.45
N PRO A 88 2.07 15.74 10.62
CA PRO A 88 1.65 15.07 11.84
C PRO A 88 0.14 15.21 12.13
N GLY A 89 -0.52 14.08 12.30
CA GLY A 89 -1.95 13.96 12.60
C GLY A 89 -2.91 14.49 11.52
N ASN A 90 -2.41 14.74 10.30
CA ASN A 90 -3.23 15.26 9.20
C ASN A 90 -2.64 14.89 7.82
N GLY A 91 -2.28 13.64 7.63
CA GLY A 91 -1.76 13.12 6.37
C GLY A 91 -2.81 13.06 5.26
N ASP A 92 -2.36 13.13 4.02
CA ASP A 92 -3.21 12.97 2.84
C ASP A 92 -3.76 11.54 2.71
N VAL A 93 -3.15 10.56 3.39
CA VAL A 93 -3.62 9.17 3.44
C VAL A 93 -5.05 9.05 3.97
N TYR A 94 -5.51 9.99 4.80
CA TYR A 94 -6.91 10.02 5.22
C TYR A 94 -7.87 10.20 4.04
N LYS A 95 -7.50 10.99 3.03
CA LYS A 95 -8.32 11.17 1.82
C LYS A 95 -8.35 9.91 0.96
N VAL A 96 -7.23 9.19 0.92
CA VAL A 96 -7.18 7.87 0.28
C VAL A 96 -8.07 6.87 1.02
N GLY A 97 -8.06 6.88 2.36
CA GLY A 97 -8.96 6.08 3.20
C GLY A 97 -10.43 6.42 3.00
N GLU A 98 -10.79 7.71 2.88
CA GLU A 98 -12.14 8.17 2.55
C GLU A 98 -12.57 7.64 1.17
N ALA A 99 -11.73 7.81 0.15
CA ALA A 99 -12.01 7.32 -1.21
C ALA A 99 -12.21 5.80 -1.24
N PHE A 100 -11.48 5.07 -0.40
CA PHE A 100 -11.61 3.63 -0.26
C PHE A 100 -12.94 3.24 0.39
N ARG A 101 -13.26 3.86 1.54
CA ARG A 101 -14.55 3.67 2.22
C ARG A 101 -15.72 3.91 1.27
N ASP A 102 -15.74 5.05 0.62
CA ASP A 102 -16.84 5.46 -0.26
C ASP A 102 -17.03 4.47 -1.41
N ALA A 103 -15.92 4.00 -2.01
CA ALA A 103 -15.98 3.00 -3.08
C ALA A 103 -16.48 1.64 -2.61
N LEU A 104 -16.08 1.18 -1.42
CA LEU A 104 -16.55 -0.06 -0.80
C LEU A 104 -18.06 0.02 -0.48
N GLU A 105 -18.51 1.14 0.09
CA GLU A 105 -19.92 1.37 0.42
C GLU A 105 -20.79 1.43 -0.84
N MET A 106 -20.34 2.09 -1.90
CA MET A 106 -21.01 2.07 -3.20
C MET A 106 -21.13 0.65 -3.77
N GLY A 107 -20.17 -0.23 -3.45
CA GLY A 107 -20.15 -1.65 -3.82
C GLY A 107 -20.91 -2.56 -2.85
N GLY A 108 -21.60 -2.01 -1.84
CA GLY A 108 -22.42 -2.77 -0.88
C GLY A 108 -21.64 -3.40 0.27
N ILE A 109 -20.41 -2.95 0.54
CA ILE A 109 -19.62 -3.32 1.74
C ILE A 109 -19.67 -2.15 2.72
N SER A 110 -20.22 -2.35 3.92
CA SER A 110 -20.13 -1.36 4.99
C SER A 110 -18.68 -1.14 5.41
N ALA A 111 -18.25 0.09 5.62
CA ALA A 111 -16.88 0.39 5.97
C ALA A 111 -16.78 1.48 7.05
N SER A 112 -16.12 1.17 8.17
CA SER A 112 -15.73 2.15 9.18
C SER A 112 -14.32 2.65 8.91
N HIS A 113 -14.10 3.97 8.97
CA HIS A 113 -12.80 4.60 8.78
C HIS A 113 -12.40 5.39 10.01
N SER A 114 -11.23 5.08 10.58
CA SER A 114 -10.68 5.76 11.78
C SER A 114 -9.76 6.91 11.39
N TYR A 115 -9.93 8.04 12.08
CA TYR A 115 -9.06 9.22 11.99
C TYR A 115 -8.19 9.40 13.25
N ASN A 116 -7.96 8.31 14.00
CA ASN A 116 -7.12 8.34 15.19
C ASN A 116 -5.66 8.61 14.81
N LYS A 117 -4.99 9.40 15.64
CA LYS A 117 -3.60 9.81 15.45
C LYS A 117 -2.64 8.88 16.16
N HIS A 118 -1.51 8.62 15.51
CA HIS A 118 -0.50 7.67 16.00
C HIS A 118 0.92 8.27 15.96
N ASP A 119 1.03 9.59 15.81
CA ASP A 119 2.30 10.32 15.83
C ASP A 119 3.23 9.93 17.00
N PRO A 120 4.55 10.11 16.86
CA PRO A 120 5.26 10.52 15.65
C PRO A 120 5.42 9.41 14.62
N HIS A 121 5.83 9.74 13.39
CA HIS A 121 6.15 8.77 12.35
C HIS A 121 7.44 8.01 12.70
N ASP A 122 7.29 6.88 13.39
CA ASP A 122 8.39 6.00 13.78
C ASP A 122 7.92 4.53 13.85
N ILE A 123 8.84 3.62 14.11
CA ILE A 123 8.52 2.19 14.24
C ILE A 123 7.48 1.89 15.34
N ASN A 124 7.37 2.74 16.36
CA ASN A 124 6.41 2.57 17.46
C ASN A 124 5.00 3.03 17.07
N ALA A 125 4.79 3.64 15.90
CA ALA A 125 3.47 3.98 15.39
C ALA A 125 2.59 2.73 15.27
N TYR A 126 3.13 1.57 14.91
CA TYR A 126 2.42 0.29 14.94
C TYR A 126 1.96 -0.10 16.35
N TYR A 127 2.77 0.13 17.36
CA TYR A 127 2.37 -0.11 18.75
C TYR A 127 1.26 0.86 19.20
N ARG A 128 1.36 2.15 18.83
CA ARG A 128 0.34 3.15 19.16
C ARG A 128 -0.97 2.89 18.44
N SER A 129 -0.92 2.54 17.16
CA SER A 129 -2.09 2.24 16.33
C SER A 129 -2.78 0.93 16.69
N ARG A 130 -2.09 0.02 17.39
CA ARG A 130 -2.67 -1.26 17.83
C ARG A 130 -3.95 -1.07 18.64
N ARG A 131 -4.01 -0.04 19.52
CA ARG A 131 -5.22 0.29 20.28
C ARG A 131 -6.40 0.67 19.37
N THR A 132 -6.14 1.37 18.26
CA THR A 132 -7.15 1.71 17.27
C THR A 132 -7.63 0.46 16.56
N ALA A 133 -6.72 -0.40 16.08
CA ALA A 133 -7.07 -1.66 15.45
C ALA A 133 -7.92 -2.54 16.39
N VAL A 134 -7.51 -2.71 17.65
CA VAL A 134 -8.28 -3.46 18.68
C VAL A 134 -9.67 -2.85 18.92
N GLN A 135 -9.79 -1.51 18.90
CA GLN A 135 -11.09 -0.86 19.06
C GLN A 135 -12.00 -1.13 17.85
N LEU A 136 -11.47 -1.06 16.64
CA LEU A 136 -12.22 -1.34 15.42
C LEU A 136 -12.66 -2.81 15.32
N LEU A 137 -11.86 -3.75 15.86
CA LEU A 137 -12.24 -5.17 15.91
C LEU A 137 -13.52 -5.45 16.73
N LYS A 138 -13.92 -4.53 17.64
CA LYS A 138 -15.20 -4.67 18.37
C LYS A 138 -16.41 -4.54 17.46
N GLU A 139 -16.26 -3.98 16.29
CA GLU A 139 -17.29 -3.91 15.25
C GLU A 139 -17.48 -5.24 14.52
N GLN A 140 -16.67 -6.26 14.85
CA GLN A 140 -16.70 -7.59 14.23
C GLN A 140 -16.55 -7.53 12.70
N PRO A 141 -15.52 -6.87 12.16
CA PRO A 141 -15.35 -6.73 10.72
C PRO A 141 -15.05 -8.08 10.04
N ASP A 142 -15.25 -8.14 8.74
CA ASP A 142 -14.79 -9.26 7.91
C ASP A 142 -13.33 -9.10 7.47
N ALA A 143 -12.84 -7.85 7.38
CA ALA A 143 -11.43 -7.55 7.11
C ALA A 143 -10.99 -6.23 7.76
N VAL A 144 -9.67 -6.10 7.96
CA VAL A 144 -9.00 -4.92 8.53
C VAL A 144 -7.97 -4.40 7.54
N PHE A 145 -8.01 -3.10 7.23
CA PHE A 145 -7.12 -2.48 6.26
C PHE A 145 -6.35 -1.32 6.87
N ASP A 146 -5.03 -1.39 6.77
CA ASP A 146 -4.10 -0.31 7.12
C ASP A 146 -3.62 0.34 5.83
N ILE A 147 -3.95 1.63 5.62
CA ILE A 147 -3.67 2.34 4.38
C ILE A 147 -2.49 3.28 4.56
N HIS A 148 -1.50 3.12 3.69
CA HIS A 148 -0.25 3.84 3.62
C HIS A 148 0.05 4.32 2.20
N ARG A 149 1.14 5.07 2.07
CA ARG A 149 1.89 5.26 0.82
C ARG A 149 3.34 4.81 1.02
N ASP A 150 3.99 4.32 -0.02
CA ASP A 150 5.40 3.89 0.05
C ASP A 150 6.37 5.09 -0.03
N SER A 151 7.61 4.91 0.43
CA SER A 151 8.73 5.83 0.22
C SER A 151 9.66 5.24 -0.83
N ALA A 152 9.29 5.40 -2.10
CA ALA A 152 9.99 4.84 -3.24
C ALA A 152 10.00 5.83 -4.41
N PRO A 153 10.91 5.69 -5.39
CA PRO A 153 10.86 6.50 -6.60
C PRO A 153 9.51 6.38 -7.32
N ARG A 154 9.02 7.50 -7.87
CA ARG A 154 7.72 7.56 -8.57
C ARG A 154 7.58 6.47 -9.64
N GLU A 155 8.64 6.22 -10.39
CA GLU A 155 8.67 5.27 -11.51
C GLU A 155 8.38 3.82 -11.06
N ALA A 156 8.66 3.49 -9.81
CA ALA A 156 8.35 2.17 -9.25
C ALA A 156 6.85 1.93 -9.09
N TYR A 157 6.07 3.00 -9.00
CA TYR A 157 4.63 2.94 -8.77
C TYR A 157 3.77 3.52 -9.89
N LEU A 158 4.31 4.39 -10.75
CA LEU A 158 3.54 4.95 -11.85
C LEU A 158 3.08 3.85 -12.81
N THR A 159 1.81 3.88 -13.17
CA THR A 159 1.21 2.98 -14.17
C THR A 159 0.03 3.64 -14.87
N ILE A 160 -0.42 3.02 -15.97
CA ILE A 160 -1.62 3.43 -16.69
C ILE A 160 -2.62 2.27 -16.62
N VAL A 161 -3.79 2.54 -16.07
CA VAL A 161 -4.92 1.61 -16.05
C VAL A 161 -6.09 2.25 -16.78
N ASN A 162 -6.61 1.55 -17.80
CA ASN A 162 -7.70 2.04 -18.64
C ASN A 162 -7.46 3.45 -19.22
N GLY A 163 -6.20 3.75 -19.59
CA GLY A 163 -5.81 5.04 -20.18
C GLY A 163 -5.61 6.18 -19.16
N VAL A 164 -5.69 5.90 -17.87
CA VAL A 164 -5.54 6.88 -16.78
C VAL A 164 -4.26 6.60 -15.99
N GLU A 165 -3.43 7.62 -15.77
CA GLU A 165 -2.29 7.52 -14.85
C GLU A 165 -2.77 7.37 -13.42
N ILE A 166 -2.22 6.36 -12.73
CA ILE A 166 -2.49 6.05 -11.32
C ILE A 166 -1.21 5.56 -10.64
N GLY A 167 -1.19 5.54 -9.31
CA GLY A 167 -0.16 4.88 -8.53
C GLY A 167 -0.46 3.38 -8.39
N ARG A 168 0.53 2.50 -8.54
CA ARG A 168 0.35 1.07 -8.22
C ARG A 168 0.04 0.89 -6.75
N VAL A 169 -0.50 -0.28 -6.42
CA VAL A 169 -0.74 -0.71 -5.05
C VAL A 169 0.14 -1.92 -4.73
N MET A 170 0.80 -1.89 -3.57
CA MET A 170 1.52 -3.04 -3.02
C MET A 170 0.81 -3.52 -1.76
N ILE A 171 0.71 -4.83 -1.57
CA ILE A 171 0.24 -5.42 -0.32
C ILE A 171 1.45 -5.80 0.52
N VAL A 172 1.47 -5.37 1.79
CA VAL A 172 2.52 -5.75 2.73
C VAL A 172 1.99 -6.79 3.71
N ILE A 173 2.71 -7.90 3.85
CA ILE A 173 2.40 -8.98 4.80
C ILE A 173 3.56 -9.14 5.77
N GLY A 174 3.27 -9.12 7.06
CA GLY A 174 4.24 -9.32 8.12
C GLY A 174 4.64 -10.78 8.29
N ARG A 175 5.95 -11.05 8.26
CA ARG A 175 6.47 -12.42 8.48
C ARG A 175 6.43 -12.85 9.94
N SER A 176 6.41 -11.90 10.87
CA SER A 176 6.51 -12.15 12.31
C SER A 176 5.16 -12.43 12.97
N ASN A 177 4.06 -12.36 12.23
CA ASN A 177 2.73 -12.55 12.81
C ASN A 177 2.21 -13.99 12.67
N PRO A 178 1.46 -14.52 13.65
CA PRO A 178 0.91 -15.88 13.63
C PRO A 178 -0.15 -16.09 12.53
N ASN A 179 -0.79 -15.03 12.05
CA ASN A 179 -1.78 -15.06 10.98
C ASN A 179 -1.16 -14.92 9.58
N MET A 180 0.17 -14.92 9.44
CA MET A 180 0.88 -14.65 8.18
C MET A 180 0.33 -15.47 7.01
N GLN A 181 0.05 -16.75 7.19
CA GLN A 181 -0.43 -17.61 6.12
C GLN A 181 -1.85 -17.26 5.67
N THR A 182 -2.73 -16.91 6.60
CA THR A 182 -4.12 -16.49 6.30
C THR A 182 -4.16 -15.10 5.68
N ASN A 183 -3.37 -14.15 6.20
CA ASN A 183 -3.21 -12.83 5.59
C ASN A 183 -2.68 -12.94 4.15
N LEU A 184 -1.65 -13.76 3.93
CA LEU A 184 -1.08 -13.99 2.60
C LEU A 184 -2.07 -14.67 1.65
N ALA A 185 -2.86 -15.65 2.12
CA ALA A 185 -3.88 -16.29 1.31
C ALA A 185 -4.96 -15.27 0.86
N TYR A 186 -5.39 -14.38 1.76
CA TYR A 186 -6.32 -13.31 1.42
C TYR A 186 -5.69 -12.31 0.46
N ALA A 187 -4.44 -11.87 0.71
CA ALA A 187 -3.69 -10.96 -0.17
C ALA A 187 -3.59 -11.51 -1.60
N LYS A 188 -3.32 -12.81 -1.76
CA LYS A 188 -3.26 -13.46 -3.09
C LYS A 188 -4.59 -13.41 -3.82
N ARG A 189 -5.72 -13.63 -3.12
CA ARG A 189 -7.05 -13.54 -3.74
C ARG A 189 -7.36 -12.11 -4.19
N VAL A 190 -7.07 -11.11 -3.33
CA VAL A 190 -7.24 -9.69 -3.65
C VAL A 190 -6.38 -9.32 -4.87
N LYS A 191 -5.09 -9.68 -4.84
CA LYS A 191 -4.18 -9.41 -5.95
C LYS A 191 -4.65 -10.04 -7.26
N ALA A 192 -5.00 -11.32 -7.24
CA ALA A 192 -5.47 -12.02 -8.45
C ALA A 192 -6.71 -11.36 -9.05
N LYS A 193 -7.66 -10.93 -8.22
CA LYS A 193 -8.85 -10.21 -8.69
C LYS A 193 -8.53 -8.81 -9.20
N ALA A 194 -7.61 -8.12 -8.55
CA ALA A 194 -7.16 -6.80 -9.01
C ALA A 194 -6.41 -6.89 -10.35
N ASP A 195 -5.56 -7.90 -10.54
CA ASP A 195 -4.86 -8.14 -11.81
C ASP A 195 -5.82 -8.49 -12.95
N GLU A 196 -6.92 -9.20 -12.64
CA GLU A 196 -7.99 -9.55 -13.59
C GLU A 196 -8.77 -8.31 -14.05
N LEU A 197 -9.16 -7.44 -13.11
CA LEU A 197 -10.06 -6.31 -13.37
C LEU A 197 -9.31 -5.04 -13.83
N HIS A 198 -8.14 -4.84 -13.27
CA HIS A 198 -7.31 -3.64 -13.44
C HIS A 198 -5.85 -4.03 -13.70
N PRO A 199 -5.52 -4.62 -14.86
CA PRO A 199 -4.15 -5.03 -15.20
C PRO A 199 -3.15 -3.90 -15.01
N GLY A 200 -2.06 -4.16 -14.27
CA GLY A 200 -1.03 -3.17 -13.96
C GLY A 200 -1.25 -2.40 -12.65
N LEU A 201 -2.42 -2.50 -11.99
CA LEU A 201 -2.68 -1.87 -10.70
C LEU A 201 -1.74 -2.39 -9.61
N MET A 202 -1.60 -3.72 -9.52
CA MET A 202 -0.83 -4.32 -8.42
C MET A 202 0.66 -4.31 -8.71
N ARG A 203 1.44 -3.71 -7.81
CA ARG A 203 2.90 -3.83 -7.82
C ARG A 203 3.34 -5.22 -7.37
N GLY A 204 2.67 -5.79 -6.35
CA GLY A 204 3.00 -7.10 -5.83
C GLY A 204 2.53 -7.31 -4.39
N ILE A 205 3.02 -8.40 -3.77
CA ILE A 205 2.90 -8.69 -2.35
C ILE A 205 4.31 -8.70 -1.76
N PHE A 206 4.58 -7.81 -0.80
CA PHE A 206 5.85 -7.72 -0.10
C PHE A 206 5.75 -8.43 1.26
N LEU A 207 6.74 -9.27 1.57
CA LEU A 207 6.83 -9.96 2.85
C LEU A 207 7.82 -9.22 3.77
N GLY A 208 7.31 -8.27 4.57
CA GLY A 208 8.09 -7.49 5.52
C GLY A 208 8.44 -8.25 6.79
N GLN A 209 9.44 -7.76 7.55
CA GLN A 209 9.91 -8.44 8.76
C GLN A 209 9.00 -8.20 9.98
N GLY A 210 8.20 -7.12 10.01
CA GLY A 210 7.30 -6.76 11.10
C GLY A 210 6.06 -7.65 11.19
N ASP A 211 5.20 -7.36 12.16
CA ASP A 211 3.86 -7.95 12.30
C ASP A 211 2.75 -7.04 11.75
N TYR A 212 2.98 -5.72 11.75
CA TYR A 212 2.07 -4.68 11.21
C TYR A 212 0.65 -4.78 11.77
N ASN A 213 0.48 -5.17 13.04
CA ASN A 213 -0.81 -5.45 13.68
C ASN A 213 -1.66 -6.54 12.97
N GLN A 214 -1.08 -7.28 12.01
CA GLN A 214 -1.78 -8.33 11.28
C GLN A 214 -1.98 -9.60 12.11
N ASP A 215 -1.28 -9.73 13.23
CA ASP A 215 -1.50 -10.74 14.24
C ASP A 215 -2.90 -10.64 14.89
N LEU A 216 -3.52 -9.47 14.83
CA LEU A 216 -4.83 -9.22 15.42
C LEU A 216 -5.97 -9.85 14.62
N TYR A 217 -5.83 -10.01 13.30
CA TYR A 217 -6.93 -10.48 12.47
C TYR A 217 -6.47 -11.26 11.22
N PRO A 218 -7.10 -12.42 10.90
CA PRO A 218 -6.63 -13.30 9.82
C PRO A 218 -6.81 -12.71 8.41
N THR A 219 -7.69 -11.73 8.23
CA THR A 219 -7.92 -10.99 6.97
C THR A 219 -7.47 -9.54 7.09
N SER A 220 -6.39 -9.29 7.82
CA SER A 220 -5.75 -7.98 7.91
C SER A 220 -4.73 -7.81 6.79
N LEU A 221 -4.77 -6.66 6.08
CA LEU A 221 -3.83 -6.29 5.04
C LEU A 221 -3.34 -4.85 5.24
N LEU A 222 -2.08 -4.60 4.93
CA LEU A 222 -1.52 -3.27 4.76
C LEU A 222 -1.36 -2.99 3.26
N PHE A 223 -1.80 -1.82 2.83
CA PHE A 223 -1.69 -1.37 1.45
C PHE A 223 -0.80 -0.13 1.35
N GLU A 224 0.24 -0.22 0.52
CA GLU A 224 1.00 0.94 0.04
C GLU A 224 0.36 1.42 -1.26
N VAL A 225 -0.21 2.62 -1.27
CA VAL A 225 -0.99 3.17 -2.38
C VAL A 225 -0.22 4.34 -3.01
N GLY A 226 0.52 4.07 -4.07
CA GLY A 226 1.47 5.02 -4.63
C GLY A 226 2.68 5.25 -3.73
N THR A 227 3.39 6.34 -3.97
CA THR A 227 4.54 6.78 -3.17
C THR A 227 4.35 8.23 -2.71
N GLU A 228 5.24 8.72 -1.85
CA GLU A 228 5.30 10.15 -1.51
C GLU A 228 5.44 11.07 -2.72
N ASN A 229 5.94 10.55 -3.85
CA ASN A 229 6.12 11.26 -5.12
C ASN A 229 4.94 11.09 -6.09
N SER A 230 3.91 10.34 -5.74
CA SER A 230 2.62 10.30 -6.44
C SER A 230 1.79 11.53 -6.06
N THR A 231 0.78 11.85 -6.86
CA THR A 231 -0.26 12.78 -6.43
C THR A 231 -1.31 12.05 -5.57
N GLN A 232 -2.01 12.77 -4.70
CA GLN A 232 -3.15 12.26 -3.94
C GLN A 232 -4.24 11.72 -4.89
N ASP A 233 -4.51 12.43 -5.99
CA ASP A 233 -5.51 12.02 -6.99
C ASP A 233 -5.16 10.67 -7.65
N GLU A 234 -3.87 10.44 -7.95
CA GLU A 234 -3.41 9.12 -8.44
C GLU A 234 -3.67 8.02 -7.40
N ALA A 235 -3.39 8.28 -6.13
CA ALA A 235 -3.61 7.32 -5.05
C ALA A 235 -5.11 7.06 -4.81
N GLU A 236 -5.96 8.09 -4.83
CA GLU A 236 -7.41 7.94 -4.71
C GLU A 236 -8.00 7.12 -5.87
N LYS A 237 -7.54 7.33 -7.10
CA LYS A 237 -7.95 6.51 -8.25
C LYS A 237 -7.53 5.05 -8.08
N SER A 238 -6.32 4.81 -7.61
CA SER A 238 -5.78 3.47 -7.38
C SER A 238 -6.57 2.72 -6.33
N ILE A 239 -6.88 3.37 -5.20
CA ILE A 239 -7.60 2.72 -4.11
C ILE A 239 -9.06 2.40 -4.49
N ARG A 240 -9.69 3.20 -5.36
CA ARG A 240 -11.02 2.90 -5.93
C ARG A 240 -10.99 1.65 -6.82
N CYS A 241 -9.95 1.47 -7.64
CA CYS A 241 -9.73 0.25 -8.41
C CYS A 241 -9.50 -0.96 -7.50
N LEU A 242 -8.76 -0.79 -6.40
CA LEU A 242 -8.57 -1.85 -5.41
C LEU A 242 -9.89 -2.21 -4.70
N ALA A 243 -10.72 -1.22 -4.36
CA ALA A 243 -12.05 -1.44 -3.78
C ALA A 243 -12.91 -2.31 -4.70
N ASP A 244 -12.90 -2.05 -6.00
CA ASP A 244 -13.62 -2.85 -7.01
C ASP A 244 -13.21 -4.32 -6.98
N ALA A 245 -11.92 -4.60 -6.80
CA ALA A 245 -11.43 -5.98 -6.64
C ALA A 245 -11.91 -6.61 -5.33
N ILE A 246 -11.81 -5.89 -4.19
CA ILE A 246 -12.20 -6.39 -2.86
C ILE A 246 -13.70 -6.68 -2.79
N ILE A 247 -14.54 -5.87 -3.41
CA ILE A 247 -15.98 -6.10 -3.50
C ILE A 247 -16.29 -7.48 -4.09
N ARG A 248 -15.47 -7.95 -5.03
CA ARG A 248 -15.68 -9.20 -5.77
C ARG A 248 -14.92 -10.40 -5.20
N VAL A 249 -14.08 -10.20 -4.20
CA VAL A 249 -13.35 -11.30 -3.53
C VAL A 249 -14.14 -11.78 -2.32
N PRO A 250 -14.38 -13.09 -2.16
CA PRO A 250 -14.84 -13.65 -0.89
C PRO A 250 -13.79 -13.36 0.21
N ILE A 251 -14.24 -12.78 1.33
CA ILE A 251 -13.34 -12.50 2.46
C ILE A 251 -13.07 -13.78 3.27
N LYS A 252 -13.96 -14.77 3.19
CA LYS A 252 -13.86 -16.09 3.86
C LYS A 252 -13.40 -17.17 2.92
#